data_dfaf9d671ebaf1f945f032629445d6e1
#
_entry.id   dfaf9d671ebaf1f945f032629445d6e1
#
_cell.length_a   1.000
_cell.length_b   1.000
_cell.length_c   1.000
_cell.angle_alpha   90.00
_cell.angle_beta   90.00
_cell.angle_gamma   90.00
#
_symmetry.space_group_name_H-M   'P 1'
#
loop_
_entity.id
_entity.type
_entity.pdbx_description
1 polymer ?
#
loop_
_entity_poly.entity_id
_entity_poly.type
_entity_poly.pdbx_seq_one_letter_code
_entity_poly.pdbx_strand_id
1 'polypeptide(L)'
;MANGVHHFGLQPVTKGKLAGSFELYVDGKPYLAVLKEYERPFAGSIAGSYAPGLYIADLTINSQTARPFVCDCGDEDCWFITVQISYVSEGGNDYVIWHQWSNPYRNDKSKAGEGMYWDYSGLPALVFAKSQYLSTLNAAQASS
;
A
#
# COMPACT_ATOMS: atom_id res chain seq x y z
N MET A 1 -8.04 -22.75 4.92
CA MET A 1 -7.07 -22.35 5.67
C MET A 1 -6.72 -20.93 5.35
N ALA A 2 -6.42 -20.21 6.25
CA ALA A 2 -6.20 -18.80 6.06
C ALA A 2 -4.73 -18.44 5.91
N ASN A 3 -3.86 -19.44 5.65
CA ASN A 3 -2.44 -19.15 5.48
C ASN A 3 -2.24 -18.24 4.29
N GLY A 4 -1.58 -17.14 4.50
CA GLY A 4 -1.35 -16.16 3.48
C GLY A 4 -2.46 -15.16 3.28
N VAL A 5 -3.61 -15.32 3.96
CA VAL A 5 -4.69 -14.32 3.92
C VAL A 5 -4.53 -13.39 5.09
N HIS A 6 -4.42 -12.09 4.81
CA HIS A 6 -4.23 -11.04 5.80
C HIS A 6 -5.54 -10.34 6.14
N HIS A 7 -5.57 -9.69 7.29
CA HIS A 7 -6.67 -8.83 7.68
C HIS A 7 -6.40 -7.40 7.21
N PHE A 8 -7.32 -6.83 6.43
CA PHE A 8 -7.21 -5.49 5.88
C PHE A 8 -7.79 -4.47 6.85
N GLY A 9 -7.07 -3.40 7.13
CA GLY A 9 -7.53 -2.33 8.00
C GLY A 9 -7.18 -0.96 7.46
N LEU A 10 -7.97 0.04 7.86
CA LEU A 10 -7.77 1.43 7.47
C LEU A 10 -7.93 2.31 8.69
N GLN A 11 -7.03 3.30 8.84
CA GLN A 11 -7.13 4.34 9.86
C GLN A 11 -7.27 5.69 9.19
N PRO A 12 -8.30 6.49 9.52
CA PRO A 12 -8.48 7.78 8.85
C PRO A 12 -7.41 8.79 9.25
N VAL A 13 -6.97 9.56 8.27
CA VAL A 13 -6.12 10.72 8.49
C VAL A 13 -7.06 11.93 8.60
N THR A 14 -7.05 12.58 9.75
CA THR A 14 -8.04 13.63 10.05
C THR A 14 -7.46 15.04 9.99
N LYS A 15 -6.14 15.18 9.88
CA LYS A 15 -5.48 16.49 9.92
C LYS A 15 -4.44 16.61 8.81
N GLY A 16 -4.15 17.84 8.41
CA GLY A 16 -3.10 18.16 7.47
C GLY A 16 -3.53 18.03 6.02
N LYS A 17 -2.57 18.11 5.13
CA LYS A 17 -2.81 18.10 3.67
C LYS A 17 -3.45 16.81 3.17
N LEU A 18 -3.22 15.71 3.88
CA LEU A 18 -3.72 14.39 3.48
C LEU A 18 -4.98 13.98 4.23
N ALA A 19 -5.64 14.93 4.90
CA ALA A 19 -6.93 14.68 5.55
C ALA A 19 -7.92 14.12 4.52
N GLY A 20 -8.67 13.09 4.91
CA GLY A 20 -9.55 12.38 3.99
C GLY A 20 -8.92 11.14 3.39
N SER A 21 -7.60 10.96 3.54
CA SER A 21 -6.93 9.72 3.16
C SER A 21 -6.90 8.75 4.35
N PHE A 22 -6.38 7.56 4.10
CA PHE A 22 -6.33 6.50 5.12
C PHE A 22 -4.95 5.87 5.17
N GLU A 23 -4.57 5.44 6.36
CA GLU A 23 -3.36 4.66 6.56
C GLU A 23 -3.68 3.17 6.46
N LEU A 24 -2.84 2.42 5.73
CA LEU A 24 -3.00 0.98 5.57
C LEU A 24 -2.54 0.24 6.82
N TYR A 25 -3.42 -0.59 7.36
CA TYR A 25 -3.10 -1.54 8.42
C TYR A 25 -3.26 -2.96 7.87
N VAL A 26 -2.32 -3.82 8.19
CA VAL A 26 -2.36 -5.22 7.81
C VAL A 26 -2.16 -6.05 9.08
N ASP A 27 -3.12 -6.93 9.37
CA ASP A 27 -3.11 -7.77 10.56
C ASP A 27 -3.00 -6.94 11.85
N GLY A 28 -3.64 -5.77 11.84
CA GLY A 28 -3.69 -4.89 13.01
C GLY A 28 -2.48 -4.00 13.22
N LYS A 29 -1.55 -3.97 12.25
CA LYS A 29 -0.31 -3.18 12.36
C LYS A 29 -0.16 -2.23 11.19
N PRO A 30 0.41 -1.02 11.41
CA PRO A 30 0.69 -0.11 10.30
C PRO A 30 1.63 -0.75 9.29
N TYR A 31 1.22 -0.84 8.05
CA TYR A 31 2.05 -1.47 7.02
C TYR A 31 3.30 -0.65 6.68
N LEU A 32 3.27 0.65 6.98
CA LEU A 32 4.45 1.51 6.79
C LEU A 32 5.67 0.98 7.54
N ALA A 33 5.47 0.37 8.71
CA ALA A 33 6.57 -0.22 9.48
C ALA A 33 7.23 -1.38 8.71
N VAL A 34 6.42 -2.19 8.04
CA VAL A 34 6.92 -3.30 7.21
C VAL A 34 7.70 -2.75 6.01
N LEU A 35 7.13 -1.75 5.35
CA LEU A 35 7.76 -1.12 4.19
C LEU A 35 9.10 -0.49 4.58
N LYS A 36 9.15 0.19 5.72
CA LYS A 36 10.37 0.82 6.20
C LYS A 36 11.49 -0.21 6.40
N GLU A 37 11.16 -1.33 7.03
CA GLU A 37 12.15 -2.40 7.23
C GLU A 37 12.59 -3.01 5.90
N TYR A 38 11.68 -3.17 4.97
CA TYR A 38 12.02 -3.69 3.65
C TYR A 38 12.97 -2.74 2.90
N GLU A 39 12.74 -1.44 3.00
CA GLU A 39 13.54 -0.44 2.27
C GLU A 39 14.91 -0.17 2.87
N ARG A 40 15.16 -0.54 4.13
CA ARG A 40 16.44 -0.19 4.80
C ARG A 40 17.69 -0.58 4.01
N PRO A 41 17.78 -1.78 3.42
CA PRO A 41 18.98 -2.14 2.67
C PRO A 41 19.24 -1.26 1.45
N PHE A 42 18.20 -0.64 0.89
CA PHE A 42 18.32 0.23 -0.28
C PHE A 42 18.47 1.70 0.09
N ALA A 43 17.74 2.12 1.11
CA ALA A 43 17.50 3.53 1.37
C ALA A 43 18.19 4.06 2.63
N GLY A 44 18.59 3.19 3.54
CA GLY A 44 19.20 3.62 4.79
C GLY A 44 18.28 4.52 5.59
N SER A 45 18.76 5.72 5.92
CA SER A 45 18.03 6.63 6.81
C SER A 45 16.73 7.19 6.23
N ILE A 46 16.57 7.15 4.90
CA ILE A 46 15.33 7.65 4.29
C ILE A 46 14.30 6.55 4.04
N ALA A 47 14.58 5.33 4.48
CA ALA A 47 13.63 4.23 4.37
C ALA A 47 12.32 4.59 5.08
N GLY A 48 11.19 4.33 4.41
CA GLY A 48 9.87 4.56 5.00
C GLY A 48 9.50 6.03 5.17
N SER A 49 10.15 6.94 4.44
CA SER A 49 9.85 8.37 4.51
C SER A 49 8.59 8.71 3.74
N TYR A 50 7.46 8.20 4.21
CA TYR A 50 6.16 8.36 3.56
C TYR A 50 5.09 8.71 4.59
N ALA A 51 4.00 9.28 4.08
CA ALA A 51 2.77 9.51 4.81
C ALA A 51 1.64 8.68 4.17
N PRO A 52 0.53 8.45 4.89
CA PRO A 52 -0.61 7.74 4.31
C PRO A 52 -1.18 8.45 3.09
N GLY A 53 -1.57 7.69 2.07
CA GLY A 53 -2.07 8.25 0.82
C GLY A 53 -3.22 7.49 0.19
N LEU A 54 -3.90 6.60 0.93
CA LEU A 54 -5.01 5.83 0.38
C LEU A 54 -6.30 6.63 0.38
N TYR A 55 -7.01 6.60 -0.74
CA TYR A 55 -8.37 7.13 -0.85
C TYR A 55 -9.30 5.98 -1.22
N ILE A 56 -10.49 5.95 -0.64
CA ILE A 56 -11.42 4.83 -0.82
C ILE A 56 -11.76 4.59 -2.29
N ALA A 57 -11.89 5.66 -3.08
CA ALA A 57 -12.21 5.54 -4.51
C ALA A 57 -11.20 4.68 -5.27
N ASP A 58 -9.93 4.68 -4.83
CA ASP A 58 -8.86 3.93 -5.50
C ASP A 58 -8.87 2.45 -5.14
N LEU A 59 -9.66 2.06 -4.15
CA LEU A 59 -9.61 0.72 -3.57
C LEU A 59 -10.78 -0.17 -4.01
N THR A 60 -11.79 0.42 -4.66
CA THR A 60 -13.02 -0.28 -4.99
C THR A 60 -13.06 -0.81 -6.43
N ILE A 61 -12.03 -0.51 -7.21
CA ILE A 61 -11.99 -0.86 -8.64
C ILE A 61 -10.97 -1.97 -8.87
N ASN A 62 -11.40 -3.05 -9.55
CA ASN A 62 -10.50 -4.13 -9.92
C ASN A 62 -9.44 -3.62 -10.90
N SER A 63 -8.21 -4.15 -10.76
CA SER A 63 -7.07 -3.80 -11.60
C SER A 63 -6.70 -2.32 -11.52
N GLN A 64 -6.86 -1.76 -10.33
CA GLN A 64 -6.53 -0.38 -10.05
C GLN A 64 -5.11 -0.26 -9.52
N THR A 65 -4.41 0.81 -9.92
CA THR A 65 -3.14 1.19 -9.30
C THR A 65 -3.44 2.18 -8.19
N ALA A 66 -2.98 1.89 -6.99
CA ALA A 66 -3.18 2.77 -5.84
C ALA A 66 -1.84 3.32 -5.34
N ARG A 67 -1.89 4.39 -4.55
CA ARG A 67 -0.73 5.01 -3.92
C ARG A 67 -0.91 4.95 -2.40
N PRO A 68 -0.60 3.79 -1.77
CA PRO A 68 -0.82 3.67 -0.33
C PRO A 68 0.05 4.60 0.51
N PHE A 69 1.19 5.01 -0.03
CA PHE A 69 2.12 5.89 0.67
C PHE A 69 2.60 6.97 -0.29
N VAL A 70 2.63 8.21 0.21
CA VAL A 70 3.10 9.37 -0.53
C VAL A 70 4.19 10.07 0.28
N CYS A 71 4.86 11.05 -0.30
CA CYS A 71 5.94 11.76 0.39
C CYS A 71 5.45 12.31 1.73
N ASP A 72 6.27 12.16 2.77
CA ASP A 72 5.93 12.63 4.10
C ASP A 72 5.92 14.16 4.21
N CYS A 73 6.29 14.87 3.16
CA CYS A 73 6.11 16.32 3.06
C CYS A 73 4.64 16.71 2.84
N GLY A 74 3.77 15.73 2.54
CA GLY A 74 2.37 15.96 2.28
C GLY A 74 2.06 16.39 0.85
N ASP A 75 3.05 16.39 -0.02
CA ASP A 75 2.88 16.74 -1.44
C ASP A 75 2.76 15.45 -2.25
N GLU A 76 1.58 15.23 -2.85
CA GLU A 76 1.32 14.02 -3.62
C GLU A 76 2.12 13.95 -4.92
N ASP A 77 2.68 15.07 -5.37
CA ASP A 77 3.51 15.11 -6.58
C ASP A 77 4.99 14.81 -6.28
N CYS A 78 5.36 14.65 -5.02
CA CYS A 78 6.66 14.20 -4.61
C CYS A 78 6.75 12.69 -4.89
N TRP A 79 7.71 11.97 -4.32
CA TRP A 79 7.75 10.52 -4.55
C TRP A 79 6.61 9.79 -3.81
N PHE A 80 6.33 8.57 -4.29
CA PHE A 80 5.26 7.77 -3.72
C PHE A 80 5.49 6.28 -4.02
N ILE A 81 4.76 5.44 -3.30
CA ILE A 81 4.74 3.99 -3.56
C ILE A 81 3.46 3.67 -4.31
N THR A 82 3.57 2.82 -5.33
CA THR A 82 2.40 2.28 -6.03
C THR A 82 2.23 0.81 -5.73
N VAL A 83 1.00 0.33 -5.82
CA VAL A 83 0.66 -1.07 -5.74
C VAL A 83 -0.47 -1.36 -6.72
N GLN A 84 -0.45 -2.54 -7.32
CA GLN A 84 -1.51 -2.98 -8.22
C GLN A 84 -2.53 -3.77 -7.43
N ILE A 85 -3.81 -3.46 -7.60
CA ILE A 85 -4.91 -4.14 -6.89
C ILE A 85 -5.69 -4.97 -7.90
N SER A 86 -5.86 -6.25 -7.61
CA SER A 86 -6.61 -7.17 -8.46
C SER A 86 -7.61 -7.97 -7.63
N TYR A 87 -8.79 -8.19 -8.21
CA TYR A 87 -9.82 -9.03 -7.58
C TYR A 87 -9.76 -10.40 -8.28
N VAL A 88 -9.66 -11.45 -7.49
CA VAL A 88 -9.46 -12.82 -7.99
C VAL A 88 -10.44 -13.77 -7.32
N SER A 89 -10.99 -14.69 -8.09
CA SER A 89 -11.84 -15.77 -7.57
C SER A 89 -11.12 -17.08 -7.75
N GLU A 90 -11.04 -17.87 -6.69
CA GLU A 90 -10.36 -19.17 -6.72
C GLU A 90 -11.00 -20.11 -5.73
N GLY A 91 -11.36 -21.33 -6.20
CA GLY A 91 -11.90 -22.36 -5.34
C GLY A 91 -13.21 -21.99 -4.65
N GLY A 92 -14.01 -21.13 -5.29
CA GLY A 92 -15.26 -20.67 -4.71
C GLY A 92 -15.13 -19.50 -3.76
N ASN A 93 -13.91 -18.99 -3.57
CA ASN A 93 -13.65 -17.84 -2.70
C ASN A 93 -13.16 -16.65 -3.51
N ASP A 94 -13.50 -15.46 -3.05
CA ASP A 94 -13.08 -14.22 -3.69
C ASP A 94 -12.03 -13.52 -2.84
N TYR A 95 -10.97 -13.05 -3.51
CA TYR A 95 -9.84 -12.40 -2.87
C TYR A 95 -9.52 -11.08 -3.53
N VAL A 96 -8.90 -10.19 -2.77
CA VAL A 96 -8.28 -8.97 -3.29
C VAL A 96 -6.79 -9.11 -3.06
N ILE A 97 -6.01 -8.90 -4.11
CA ILE A 97 -4.55 -9.06 -4.05
C ILE A 97 -3.89 -7.73 -4.34
N TRP A 98 -3.02 -7.30 -3.42
CA TRP A 98 -2.18 -6.13 -3.61
C TRP A 98 -0.78 -6.63 -3.96
N HIS A 99 -0.30 -6.30 -5.16
CA HIS A 99 0.95 -6.83 -5.68
C HIS A 99 1.68 -5.79 -6.53
N GLN A 100 2.89 -6.15 -6.97
CA GLN A 100 3.70 -5.28 -7.82
C GLN A 100 3.97 -3.92 -7.16
N TRP A 101 4.48 -3.98 -5.95
CA TRP A 101 4.91 -2.79 -5.22
C TRP A 101 6.05 -2.12 -5.96
N SER A 102 6.03 -0.78 -6.01
CA SER A 102 7.08 -0.02 -6.69
C SER A 102 7.17 1.40 -6.15
N ASN A 103 8.37 1.96 -6.19
CA ASN A 103 8.57 3.39 -6.08
C ASN A 103 9.00 3.86 -7.48
N PRO A 104 8.14 4.50 -8.26
CA PRO A 104 8.48 4.88 -9.63
C PRO A 104 9.67 5.82 -9.75
N TYR A 105 10.07 6.48 -8.66
CA TYR A 105 11.23 7.36 -8.63
C TYR A 105 12.52 6.61 -8.29
N ARG A 106 12.44 5.32 -8.02
CA ARG A 106 13.57 4.46 -7.65
C ARG A 106 13.49 3.11 -8.35
N ASN A 107 13.05 3.09 -9.61
CA ASN A 107 12.89 1.84 -10.36
C ASN A 107 13.75 1.75 -11.62
N ASP A 108 14.82 2.52 -11.71
CA ASP A 108 15.71 2.52 -12.87
C ASP A 108 16.90 1.57 -12.64
N LYS A 109 16.79 0.36 -13.19
CA LYS A 109 17.82 -0.67 -13.07
C LYS A 109 19.18 -0.20 -13.59
N SER A 110 19.20 0.64 -14.63
CA SER A 110 20.45 1.11 -15.21
C SER A 110 21.22 2.01 -14.25
N LYS A 111 20.56 2.54 -13.23
CA LYS A 111 21.16 3.41 -12.23
C LYS A 111 21.21 2.79 -10.84
N ALA A 112 21.21 1.46 -10.76
CA ALA A 112 21.27 0.76 -9.48
C ALA A 112 22.51 1.15 -8.67
N GLY A 113 23.64 1.31 -9.34
CA GLY A 113 24.88 1.73 -8.69
C GLY A 113 24.86 3.14 -8.13
N GLU A 114 23.87 3.95 -8.53
CA GLU A 114 23.68 5.31 -8.05
C GLU A 114 22.57 5.41 -7.00
N GLY A 115 22.08 4.26 -6.50
CA GLY A 115 21.01 4.24 -5.50
C GLY A 115 19.63 4.55 -6.06
N MET A 116 19.44 4.48 -7.37
CA MET A 116 18.18 4.84 -8.03
C MET A 116 17.32 3.63 -8.38
N TYR A 117 17.69 2.44 -7.90
CA TYR A 117 16.89 1.25 -8.10
C TYR A 117 16.68 0.52 -6.77
N TRP A 118 15.46 0.57 -6.26
CA TRP A 118 15.04 -0.16 -5.08
C TRP A 118 14.14 -1.30 -5.56
N ASP A 119 14.62 -2.52 -5.41
CA ASP A 119 13.93 -3.71 -5.94
C ASP A 119 12.84 -4.17 -4.97
N TYR A 120 11.58 -3.99 -5.35
CA TYR A 120 10.45 -4.39 -4.54
C TYR A 120 9.93 -5.80 -4.87
N SER A 121 10.60 -6.54 -5.74
CA SER A 121 10.16 -7.89 -6.11
C SER A 121 10.17 -8.86 -4.94
N GLY A 122 10.96 -8.58 -3.91
CA GLY A 122 10.99 -9.38 -2.70
C GLY A 122 9.92 -9.01 -1.66
N LEU A 123 9.19 -7.92 -1.89
CA LEU A 123 8.10 -7.54 -0.98
C LEU A 123 6.87 -8.38 -1.35
N PRO A 124 6.38 -9.24 -0.43
CA PRO A 124 5.33 -10.18 -0.79
C PRO A 124 4.02 -9.49 -1.16
N ALA A 125 3.26 -10.11 -2.05
CA ALA A 125 1.90 -9.69 -2.32
C ALA A 125 1.06 -9.88 -1.05
N LEU A 126 0.07 -9.00 -0.86
CA LEU A 126 -0.89 -9.12 0.23
C LEU A 126 -2.19 -9.68 -0.33
N VAL A 127 -2.71 -10.71 0.30
CA VAL A 127 -3.96 -11.34 -0.09
C VAL A 127 -4.98 -11.10 1.02
N PHE A 128 -6.14 -10.55 0.67
CA PHE A 128 -7.23 -10.26 1.59
C PHE A 128 -8.48 -11.01 1.15
N ALA A 129 -9.28 -11.50 2.08
CA ALA A 129 -10.61 -12.00 1.75
C ALA A 129 -11.47 -10.83 1.28
N LYS A 130 -12.12 -10.98 0.12
CA LYS A 130 -12.87 -9.87 -0.48
C LYS A 130 -13.98 -9.36 0.42
N SER A 131 -14.68 -10.24 1.11
CA SER A 131 -15.78 -9.83 2.00
C SER A 131 -15.28 -8.95 3.15
N GLN A 132 -14.16 -9.32 3.78
CA GLN A 132 -13.57 -8.54 4.86
C GLN A 132 -13.03 -7.20 4.32
N TYR A 133 -12.41 -7.23 3.15
CA TYR A 133 -11.88 -6.04 2.49
C TYR A 133 -13.00 -5.03 2.20
N LEU A 134 -14.08 -5.47 1.58
CA LEU A 134 -15.21 -4.58 1.26
C LEU A 134 -15.92 -4.09 2.50
N SER A 135 -16.04 -4.93 3.54
CA SER A 135 -16.63 -4.51 4.81
C SER A 135 -15.83 -3.37 5.44
N THR A 136 -14.51 -3.45 5.39
CA THR A 136 -13.64 -2.39 5.91
C THR A 136 -13.78 -1.10 5.10
N LEU A 137 -13.87 -1.20 3.77
CA LEU A 137 -14.08 -0.03 2.93
C LEU A 137 -15.42 0.64 3.24
N ASN A 138 -16.47 -0.15 3.40
CA ASN A 138 -17.79 0.37 3.70
C ASN A 138 -17.82 1.08 5.05
N ALA A 139 -17.17 0.51 6.06
CA ALA A 139 -17.09 1.12 7.38
C ALA A 139 -16.30 2.43 7.34
N ALA A 140 -15.19 2.46 6.60
CA ALA A 140 -14.37 3.66 6.45
C ALA A 140 -15.14 4.76 5.72
N GLN A 141 -15.88 4.40 4.68
CA GLN A 141 -16.68 5.36 3.92
C GLN A 141 -17.80 5.95 4.77
N ALA A 142 -18.43 5.15 5.62
CA ALA A 142 -19.50 5.60 6.48
C ALA A 142 -19.02 6.56 7.57
N SER A 143 -17.76 6.45 7.99
CA SER A 143 -17.20 7.28 9.06
C SER A 143 -16.45 8.52 8.55
N SER A 144 -16.36 8.68 7.24
CA SER A 144 -15.60 9.79 6.66
C SER A 144 -16.45 11.01 6.36
#